data_ab67f81c7639bc63962190b6959a97f1
#
_entry.id   ab67f81c7639bc63962190b6959a97f1
#
_cell.length_a   1.000
_cell.length_b   1.000
_cell.length_c   1.000
_cell.angle_alpha   90.00
_cell.angle_beta   90.00
_cell.angle_gamma   90.00
#
_symmetry.space_group_name_H-M   'P 1'
#
loop_
_entity.id
_entity.type
_entity.pdbx_description
1 polymer ?
#
loop_
_entity_poly.entity_id
_entity_poly.type
_entity_poly.pdbx_seq_one_letter_code
_entity_poly.pdbx_strand_id
1 'polypeptide(L)'
;MTTLTISIIVVFVLGYALIATESLTKVNKAAIALLMLVGCWTLYMVDPTQYLQMMHPDYTGGAAGMVEKVTGIIQEHLGDTATTLFFLMGAMTIVEIVDQNGGFNWVRKVMKTKSKRALLWRIAFLTFFLSAILDNLTTSIVMIMILRKLVTDHKDRMVYASLVIIAANSGGAFSPIGDVTTIMLWNKGLITAAGVIAEIFIPSVVSMVLPALILQTMLKGELVMPEVSAQQNASVSDFTEGQRKAVFWLGVGGLIFVPIFKSITHLPPFVGILLVLGVLWTATEVFYRSLHRGQDAEGTQKRVTKLLSRVDMSTILFFLGILMAVSCLAEIGVLTALGQGLNVAFNGNHYLVTGIIGVLSSIVDNVPLVAGCMGMYPVAAVGDMAVDGIFWQLLAYCAGVGGSMLIIGSAAGVVVMGLEKITFGWYMKHISWIAFVGYLAGIVSYWFIRTFLYAV
;
A
#
# COMPACT_ATOMS: atom_id res chain seq x y z
N MET A 1 -33.05 -8.84 -1.96
CA MET A 1 -32.39 -7.81 -1.12
C MET A 1 -33.44 -7.08 -0.31
N THR A 2 -33.26 -6.97 0.99
CA THR A 2 -34.15 -6.21 1.85
C THR A 2 -33.89 -4.69 1.73
N THR A 3 -34.84 -3.87 2.13
CA THR A 3 -34.67 -2.39 2.15
C THR A 3 -33.45 -2.00 2.99
N LEU A 4 -33.21 -2.69 4.09
CA LEU A 4 -32.06 -2.45 4.97
C LEU A 4 -30.73 -2.74 4.26
N THR A 5 -30.62 -3.89 3.58
CA THR A 5 -29.44 -4.23 2.74
C THR A 5 -29.16 -3.16 1.70
N ILE A 6 -30.21 -2.68 1.00
CA ILE A 6 -30.09 -1.60 0.02
C ILE A 6 -29.61 -0.32 0.70
N SER A 7 -30.12 0.02 1.88
CA SER A 7 -29.70 1.21 2.62
C SER A 7 -28.20 1.16 3.00
N ILE A 8 -27.69 0.00 3.45
CA ILE A 8 -26.27 -0.19 3.76
C ILE A 8 -25.41 -0.02 2.49
N ILE A 9 -25.82 -0.62 1.38
CA ILE A 9 -25.14 -0.47 0.09
C ILE A 9 -25.11 1.00 -0.35
N VAL A 10 -26.25 1.72 -0.21
CA VAL A 10 -26.34 3.14 -0.58
C VAL A 10 -25.40 3.99 0.28
N VAL A 11 -25.36 3.78 1.61
CA VAL A 11 -24.43 4.49 2.50
C VAL A 11 -22.98 4.22 2.08
N PHE A 12 -22.65 2.96 1.78
CA PHE A 12 -21.30 2.61 1.33
C PHE A 12 -20.94 3.27 -0.01
N VAL A 13 -21.80 3.16 -1.02
CA VAL A 13 -21.56 3.71 -2.37
C VAL A 13 -21.48 5.24 -2.33
N LEU A 14 -22.36 5.92 -1.59
CA LEU A 14 -22.30 7.38 -1.43
C LEU A 14 -21.05 7.82 -0.69
N GLY A 15 -20.68 7.15 0.41
CA GLY A 15 -19.46 7.43 1.13
C GLY A 15 -18.23 7.21 0.23
N TYR A 16 -18.24 6.13 -0.56
CA TYR A 16 -17.17 5.84 -1.50
C TYR A 16 -17.05 6.91 -2.60
N ALA A 17 -18.17 7.37 -3.15
CA ALA A 17 -18.18 8.48 -4.12
C ALA A 17 -17.61 9.79 -3.51
N LEU A 18 -17.94 10.07 -2.24
CA LEU A 18 -17.37 11.22 -1.52
C LEU A 18 -15.86 11.08 -1.27
N ILE A 19 -15.36 9.88 -0.96
CA ILE A 19 -13.92 9.59 -0.86
C ILE A 19 -13.23 9.83 -2.21
N ALA A 20 -13.77 9.28 -3.30
CA ALA A 20 -13.22 9.45 -4.64
C ALA A 20 -13.21 10.92 -5.11
N THR A 21 -14.11 11.73 -4.58
CA THR A 21 -14.22 13.18 -4.89
C THR A 21 -13.55 14.08 -3.84
N GLU A 22 -12.67 13.56 -2.99
CA GLU A 22 -11.92 14.34 -1.97
C GLU A 22 -11.25 15.58 -2.54
N SER A 23 -10.67 15.49 -3.73
CA SER A 23 -10.03 16.62 -4.42
C SER A 23 -10.99 17.78 -4.73
N LEU A 24 -12.28 17.48 -4.92
CA LEU A 24 -13.34 18.46 -5.19
C LEU A 24 -13.98 18.97 -3.91
N THR A 25 -14.34 18.07 -3.01
CA THR A 25 -15.05 18.38 -1.76
C THR A 25 -14.15 19.02 -0.71
N LYS A 26 -12.84 18.77 -0.78
CA LYS A 26 -11.84 19.15 0.24
C LYS A 26 -12.11 18.56 1.63
N VAL A 27 -13.00 17.57 1.72
CA VAL A 27 -13.25 16.81 2.96
C VAL A 27 -12.28 15.65 3.00
N ASN A 28 -11.57 15.50 4.12
CA ASN A 28 -10.60 14.43 4.30
C ASN A 28 -11.29 13.06 4.23
N LYS A 29 -10.74 12.16 3.39
CA LYS A 29 -11.28 10.81 3.18
C LYS A 29 -11.42 9.99 4.45
N ALA A 30 -10.59 10.21 5.47
CA ALA A 30 -10.68 9.52 6.74
C ALA A 30 -11.99 9.83 7.47
N ALA A 31 -12.43 11.10 7.46
CA ALA A 31 -13.69 11.48 8.08
C ALA A 31 -14.88 10.76 7.44
N ILE A 32 -14.90 10.69 6.11
CA ILE A 32 -15.96 9.97 5.36
C ILE A 32 -15.91 8.47 5.65
N ALA A 33 -14.73 7.86 5.67
CA ALA A 33 -14.57 6.44 5.96
C ALA A 33 -15.08 6.07 7.38
N LEU A 34 -14.80 6.91 8.38
CA LEU A 34 -15.33 6.73 9.73
C LEU A 34 -16.86 6.85 9.79
N LEU A 35 -17.45 7.80 9.07
CA LEU A 35 -18.92 7.91 8.97
C LEU A 35 -19.53 6.69 8.26
N MET A 36 -18.86 6.15 7.23
CA MET A 36 -19.27 4.91 6.56
C MET A 36 -19.25 3.72 7.52
N LEU A 37 -18.15 3.53 8.25
CA LEU A 37 -18.05 2.50 9.29
C LEU A 37 -19.24 2.55 10.23
N VAL A 38 -19.46 3.72 10.86
CA VAL A 38 -20.55 3.88 11.85
C VAL A 38 -21.92 3.72 11.19
N GLY A 39 -22.14 4.32 10.01
CA GLY A 39 -23.41 4.23 9.30
C GLY A 39 -23.76 2.81 8.90
N CYS A 40 -22.83 2.05 8.32
CA CYS A 40 -23.07 0.66 7.90
C CYS A 40 -23.38 -0.25 9.09
N TRP A 41 -22.56 -0.22 10.15
CA TRP A 41 -22.79 -1.08 11.33
C TRP A 41 -24.01 -0.66 12.15
N THR A 42 -24.35 0.64 12.20
CA THR A 42 -25.60 1.10 12.84
C THR A 42 -26.83 0.57 12.11
N LEU A 43 -26.83 0.64 10.78
CA LEU A 43 -27.91 0.07 9.97
C LEU A 43 -27.97 -1.46 10.10
N TYR A 44 -26.84 -2.15 10.17
CA TYR A 44 -26.77 -3.59 10.43
C TYR A 44 -27.49 -3.95 11.75
N MET A 45 -27.29 -3.15 12.80
CA MET A 45 -27.89 -3.37 14.13
C MET A 45 -29.39 -3.09 14.21
N VAL A 46 -29.99 -2.48 13.19
CA VAL A 46 -31.46 -2.26 13.16
C VAL A 46 -32.23 -3.60 13.09
N ASP A 47 -31.74 -4.53 12.25
CA ASP A 47 -32.28 -5.91 12.18
C ASP A 47 -31.18 -6.89 11.76
N PRO A 48 -30.33 -7.32 12.68
CA PRO A 48 -29.21 -8.22 12.38
C PRO A 48 -29.66 -9.68 12.19
N THR A 49 -30.91 -10.04 12.57
CA THR A 49 -31.38 -11.43 12.58
C THR A 49 -31.25 -12.10 11.21
N GLN A 50 -31.67 -11.41 10.16
CA GLN A 50 -31.62 -11.93 8.79
C GLN A 50 -30.16 -12.20 8.31
N TYR A 51 -29.22 -11.38 8.73
CA TYR A 51 -27.81 -11.52 8.35
C TYR A 51 -27.13 -12.62 9.16
N LEU A 52 -27.40 -12.69 10.47
CA LEU A 52 -26.90 -13.74 11.34
C LEU A 52 -27.38 -15.13 10.89
N GLN A 53 -28.63 -15.29 10.52
CA GLN A 53 -29.13 -16.57 10.00
C GLN A 53 -28.49 -16.98 8.67
N MET A 54 -28.16 -16.01 7.82
CA MET A 54 -27.57 -16.26 6.50
C MET A 54 -26.07 -16.55 6.59
N MET A 55 -25.32 -15.78 7.36
CA MET A 55 -23.85 -15.83 7.40
C MET A 55 -23.30 -16.69 8.55
N HIS A 56 -24.08 -16.85 9.62
CA HIS A 56 -23.71 -17.61 10.82
C HIS A 56 -24.81 -18.64 11.17
N PRO A 57 -24.99 -19.70 10.36
CA PRO A 57 -26.08 -20.69 10.53
C PRO A 57 -26.02 -21.41 11.87
N ASP A 58 -24.86 -21.45 12.53
CA ASP A 58 -24.67 -22.03 13.85
C ASP A 58 -25.32 -21.20 14.98
N TYR A 59 -25.74 -19.96 14.67
CA TYR A 59 -26.37 -19.08 15.64
C TYR A 59 -27.84 -19.49 15.85
N THR A 60 -28.12 -20.09 17.00
CA THR A 60 -29.48 -20.50 17.43
C THR A 60 -29.98 -19.63 18.57
N GLY A 61 -29.29 -18.55 18.95
CA GLY A 61 -29.63 -17.67 20.06
C GLY A 61 -30.86 -16.81 19.78
N GLY A 62 -31.62 -16.51 20.83
CA GLY A 62 -32.73 -15.57 20.77
C GLY A 62 -32.25 -14.10 20.83
N ALA A 63 -33.18 -13.15 20.85
CA ALA A 63 -32.91 -11.71 20.85
C ALA A 63 -31.93 -11.25 21.94
N ALA A 64 -31.87 -11.91 23.09
CA ALA A 64 -30.90 -11.56 24.15
C ALA A 64 -29.43 -11.83 23.81
N GLY A 65 -29.13 -12.91 23.04
CA GLY A 65 -27.77 -13.25 22.63
C GLY A 65 -27.32 -12.54 21.33
N MET A 66 -28.23 -11.89 20.63
CA MET A 66 -27.99 -11.27 19.35
C MET A 66 -26.98 -10.11 19.44
N VAL A 67 -27.14 -9.24 20.43
CA VAL A 67 -26.23 -8.10 20.66
C VAL A 67 -24.83 -8.59 20.99
N GLU A 68 -24.71 -9.60 21.83
CA GLU A 68 -23.40 -10.19 22.18
C GLU A 68 -22.73 -10.82 20.95
N LYS A 69 -23.48 -11.57 20.12
CA LYS A 69 -22.96 -12.18 18.90
C LYS A 69 -22.47 -11.12 17.90
N VAL A 70 -23.27 -10.08 17.62
CA VAL A 70 -22.87 -8.98 16.72
C VAL A 70 -21.67 -8.22 17.27
N THR A 71 -21.62 -7.97 18.57
CA THR A 71 -20.45 -7.33 19.20
C THR A 71 -19.21 -8.19 19.01
N GLY A 72 -19.32 -9.51 19.17
CA GLY A 72 -18.22 -10.45 18.90
C GLY A 72 -17.75 -10.39 17.45
N ILE A 73 -18.66 -10.36 16.48
CA ILE A 73 -18.34 -10.22 15.05
C ILE A 73 -17.60 -8.91 14.78
N ILE A 74 -18.09 -7.78 15.33
CA ILE A 74 -17.40 -6.48 15.16
C ILE A 74 -16.00 -6.51 15.78
N GLN A 75 -15.83 -7.14 16.95
CA GLN A 75 -14.54 -7.28 17.62
C GLN A 75 -13.57 -8.17 16.82
N GLU A 76 -14.05 -9.24 16.20
CA GLU A 76 -13.25 -10.11 15.33
C GLU A 76 -12.74 -9.33 14.12
N HIS A 77 -13.61 -8.63 13.39
CA HIS A 77 -13.22 -7.78 12.27
C HIS A 77 -12.29 -6.63 12.67
N LEU A 78 -12.51 -6.04 13.85
CA LEU A 78 -11.61 -5.03 14.40
C LEU A 78 -10.23 -5.62 14.71
N GLY A 79 -10.17 -6.84 15.27
CA GLY A 79 -8.92 -7.56 15.53
C GLY A 79 -8.12 -7.78 14.25
N ASP A 80 -8.77 -8.27 13.19
CA ASP A 80 -8.17 -8.47 11.88
C ASP A 80 -7.65 -7.15 11.28
N THR A 81 -8.48 -6.10 11.33
CA THR A 81 -8.11 -4.77 10.87
C THR A 81 -6.93 -4.21 11.68
N ALA A 82 -6.97 -4.35 12.99
CA ALA A 82 -5.92 -3.85 13.89
C ALA A 82 -4.54 -4.46 13.58
N THR A 83 -4.46 -5.75 13.20
CA THR A 83 -3.18 -6.37 12.81
C THR A 83 -2.52 -5.61 11.65
N THR A 84 -3.31 -5.22 10.66
CA THR A 84 -2.82 -4.43 9.52
C THR A 84 -2.46 -2.99 9.92
N LEU A 85 -3.30 -2.34 10.75
CA LEU A 85 -3.04 -0.96 11.19
C LEU A 85 -1.79 -0.84 12.06
N PHE A 86 -1.56 -1.77 13.00
CA PHE A 86 -0.34 -1.78 13.82
C PHE A 86 0.90 -2.07 12.98
N PHE A 87 0.79 -2.95 11.97
CA PHE A 87 1.86 -3.16 11.02
C PHE A 87 2.22 -1.86 10.28
N LEU A 88 1.23 -1.18 9.69
CA LEU A 88 1.44 0.07 8.95
C LEU A 88 2.02 1.17 9.84
N MET A 89 1.44 1.38 11.02
CA MET A 89 1.91 2.38 11.97
C MET A 89 3.37 2.14 12.38
N GLY A 90 3.72 0.86 12.64
CA GLY A 90 5.09 0.48 12.97
C GLY A 90 6.05 0.72 11.80
N ALA A 91 5.68 0.28 10.59
CA ALA A 91 6.49 0.46 9.38
C ALA A 91 6.71 1.95 9.06
N MET A 92 5.64 2.77 9.05
CA MET A 92 5.74 4.22 8.82
C MET A 92 6.63 4.90 9.86
N THR A 93 6.54 4.50 11.13
CA THR A 93 7.39 5.05 12.20
C THR A 93 8.86 4.67 11.99
N ILE A 94 9.16 3.42 11.63
CA ILE A 94 10.53 2.97 11.33
C ILE A 94 11.12 3.80 10.19
N VAL A 95 10.38 3.98 9.11
CA VAL A 95 10.83 4.75 7.94
C VAL A 95 11.06 6.22 8.30
N GLU A 96 10.15 6.84 9.07
CA GLU A 96 10.31 8.23 9.53
C GLU A 96 11.56 8.39 10.42
N ILE A 97 11.85 7.44 11.32
CA ILE A 97 13.07 7.45 12.13
C ILE A 97 14.31 7.38 11.23
N VAL A 98 14.31 6.49 10.22
CA VAL A 98 15.44 6.33 9.28
C VAL A 98 15.65 7.61 8.46
N ASP A 99 14.58 8.20 7.92
CA ASP A 99 14.65 9.40 7.07
C ASP A 99 15.15 10.62 7.86
N GLN A 100 14.58 10.88 9.03
CA GLN A 100 14.96 12.02 9.88
C GLN A 100 16.42 11.96 10.32
N ASN A 101 16.96 10.75 10.46
CA ASN A 101 18.36 10.54 10.81
C ASN A 101 19.29 10.45 9.59
N GLY A 102 18.78 10.77 8.39
CA GLY A 102 19.58 10.87 7.16
C GLY A 102 20.00 9.51 6.60
N GLY A 103 19.27 8.43 6.95
CA GLY A 103 19.54 7.08 6.45
C GLY A 103 19.45 6.98 4.91
N PHE A 104 18.59 7.78 4.26
CA PHE A 104 18.43 7.79 2.80
C PHE A 104 19.35 8.77 2.05
N ASN A 105 20.34 9.41 2.71
CA ASN A 105 21.24 10.36 2.05
C ASN A 105 22.08 9.74 0.92
N TRP A 106 22.31 8.43 0.96
CA TRP A 106 23.02 7.71 -0.09
C TRP A 106 22.25 7.67 -1.42
N VAL A 107 20.90 7.67 -1.36
CA VAL A 107 20.02 7.66 -2.55
C VAL A 107 20.34 8.86 -3.45
N ARG A 108 20.55 10.06 -2.86
CA ARG A 108 20.94 11.26 -3.60
C ARG A 108 22.27 11.09 -4.33
N LYS A 109 23.25 10.40 -3.71
CA LYS A 109 24.57 10.17 -4.32
C LYS A 109 24.43 9.27 -5.56
N VAL A 110 23.62 8.21 -5.46
CA VAL A 110 23.37 7.27 -6.56
C VAL A 110 22.60 7.94 -7.72
N MET A 111 21.72 8.90 -7.43
CA MET A 111 20.90 9.58 -8.43
C MET A 111 21.66 10.65 -9.26
N LYS A 112 22.84 11.10 -8.85
CA LYS A 112 23.60 12.14 -9.57
C LYS A 112 24.05 11.65 -10.95
N THR A 113 23.56 12.27 -12.02
CA THR A 113 23.97 12.02 -13.42
C THR A 113 23.60 13.20 -14.30
N LYS A 114 24.35 13.39 -15.38
CA LYS A 114 24.06 14.43 -16.41
C LYS A 114 23.06 13.94 -17.48
N SER A 115 22.89 12.63 -17.63
CA SER A 115 22.00 12.07 -18.64
C SER A 115 20.57 11.90 -18.11
N LYS A 116 19.59 12.48 -18.80
CA LYS A 116 18.16 12.32 -18.49
C LYS A 116 17.71 10.85 -18.50
N ARG A 117 18.18 10.08 -19.49
CA ARG A 117 17.85 8.65 -19.59
C ARG A 117 18.48 7.83 -18.46
N ALA A 118 19.75 8.10 -18.11
CA ALA A 118 20.38 7.42 -17.00
C ALA A 118 19.69 7.73 -15.67
N LEU A 119 19.23 8.97 -15.47
CA LEU A 119 18.44 9.34 -14.30
C LEU A 119 17.12 8.57 -14.26
N LEU A 120 16.40 8.45 -15.38
CA LEU A 120 15.15 7.71 -15.48
C LEU A 120 15.30 6.27 -15.00
N TRP A 121 16.32 5.56 -15.48
CA TRP A 121 16.55 4.17 -15.08
C TRP A 121 16.98 4.05 -13.61
N ARG A 122 17.78 4.97 -13.10
CA ARG A 122 18.14 5.02 -11.67
C ARG A 122 16.91 5.24 -10.80
N ILE A 123 16.02 6.15 -11.20
CA ILE A 123 14.72 6.37 -10.53
C ILE A 123 13.88 5.09 -10.55
N ALA A 124 13.71 4.48 -11.73
CA ALA A 124 12.90 3.28 -11.90
C ALA A 124 13.33 2.17 -10.93
N PHE A 125 14.61 1.78 -10.99
CA PHE A 125 15.09 0.67 -10.14
C PHE A 125 15.16 1.03 -8.66
N LEU A 126 15.63 2.23 -8.31
CA LEU A 126 15.66 2.64 -6.91
C LEU A 126 14.26 2.70 -6.31
N THR A 127 13.30 3.30 -7.01
CA THR A 127 11.91 3.36 -6.55
C THR A 127 11.31 1.96 -6.41
N PHE A 128 11.54 1.09 -7.41
CA PHE A 128 11.04 -0.27 -7.40
C PHE A 128 11.52 -1.06 -6.18
N PHE A 129 12.83 -1.09 -5.93
CA PHE A 129 13.37 -1.84 -4.79
C PHE A 129 13.12 -1.17 -3.44
N LEU A 130 13.12 0.16 -3.37
CA LEU A 130 12.75 0.86 -2.14
C LEU A 130 11.29 0.60 -1.78
N SER A 131 10.39 0.63 -2.75
CA SER A 131 8.96 0.38 -2.51
C SER A 131 8.67 -1.04 -2.06
N ALA A 132 9.45 -2.02 -2.49
CA ALA A 132 9.34 -3.39 -2.00
C ALA A 132 9.62 -3.53 -0.49
N ILE A 133 10.25 -2.53 0.13
CA ILE A 133 10.67 -2.55 1.54
C ILE A 133 9.96 -1.50 2.38
N LEU A 134 9.74 -0.28 1.82
CA LEU A 134 9.27 0.88 2.57
C LEU A 134 7.77 1.17 2.42
N ASP A 135 7.08 0.56 1.53
CA ASP A 135 5.78 0.87 0.92
C ASP A 135 5.82 1.90 -0.23
N ASN A 136 4.76 1.85 -1.05
CA ASN A 136 4.64 2.66 -2.26
C ASN A 136 4.43 4.16 -1.98
N LEU A 137 3.69 4.51 -0.93
CA LEU A 137 3.40 5.90 -0.54
C LEU A 137 4.66 6.59 -0.05
N THR A 138 5.32 6.02 0.97
CA THR A 138 6.53 6.57 1.58
C THR A 138 7.66 6.69 0.57
N THR A 139 7.88 5.64 -0.22
CA THR A 139 8.88 5.66 -1.30
C THR A 139 8.62 6.77 -2.29
N SER A 140 7.38 6.98 -2.71
CA SER A 140 7.02 8.06 -3.64
C SER A 140 7.32 9.44 -3.06
N ILE A 141 6.98 9.69 -1.80
CA ILE A 141 7.29 10.96 -1.12
C ILE A 141 8.81 11.22 -1.13
N VAL A 142 9.60 10.25 -0.68
CA VAL A 142 11.07 10.36 -0.61
C VAL A 142 11.66 10.63 -2.00
N MET A 143 11.24 9.88 -3.00
CA MET A 143 11.74 10.02 -4.37
C MET A 143 11.38 11.37 -4.99
N ILE A 144 10.17 11.87 -4.78
CA ILE A 144 9.75 13.19 -5.26
C ILE A 144 10.53 14.32 -4.58
N MET A 145 10.75 14.23 -3.26
CA MET A 145 11.58 15.22 -2.55
C MET A 145 13.03 15.26 -3.09
N ILE A 146 13.58 14.12 -3.46
CA ILE A 146 14.91 14.03 -4.08
C ILE A 146 14.88 14.61 -5.50
N LEU A 147 13.87 14.25 -6.31
CA LEU A 147 13.71 14.74 -7.69
C LEU A 147 13.63 16.26 -7.77
N ARG A 148 12.89 16.90 -6.85
CA ARG A 148 12.79 18.36 -6.77
C ARG A 148 14.13 19.06 -6.60
N LYS A 149 15.08 18.37 -5.95
CA LYS A 149 16.45 18.91 -5.75
C LYS A 149 17.39 18.64 -6.91
N LEU A 150 17.06 17.66 -7.78
CA LEU A 150 17.92 17.23 -8.88
C LEU A 150 17.45 17.76 -10.24
N VAL A 151 16.14 17.94 -10.43
CA VAL A 151 15.54 18.31 -11.72
C VAL A 151 14.82 19.64 -11.59
N THR A 152 15.33 20.66 -12.25
CA THR A 152 14.74 22.01 -12.23
C THR A 152 13.56 22.14 -13.20
N ASP A 153 13.64 21.52 -14.37
CA ASP A 153 12.57 21.56 -15.37
C ASP A 153 11.33 20.79 -14.89
N HIS A 154 10.21 21.51 -14.81
CA HIS A 154 8.95 20.94 -14.31
C HIS A 154 8.36 19.87 -15.23
N LYS A 155 8.53 20.02 -16.58
CA LYS A 155 7.97 19.05 -17.54
C LYS A 155 8.73 17.72 -17.45
N ASP A 156 10.06 17.76 -17.41
CA ASP A 156 10.87 16.58 -17.18
C ASP A 156 10.53 15.92 -15.83
N ARG A 157 10.36 16.75 -14.79
CA ARG A 157 10.03 16.27 -13.45
C ARG A 157 8.68 15.57 -13.38
N MET A 158 7.66 16.04 -14.14
CA MET A 158 6.38 15.36 -14.27
C MET A 158 6.53 13.95 -14.87
N VAL A 159 7.39 13.76 -15.86
CA VAL A 159 7.65 12.45 -16.47
C VAL A 159 8.35 11.51 -15.46
N TYR A 160 9.37 12.01 -14.77
CA TYR A 160 10.05 11.22 -13.72
C TYR A 160 9.10 10.88 -12.57
N ALA A 161 8.29 11.83 -12.13
CA ALA A 161 7.30 11.63 -11.07
C ALA A 161 6.23 10.59 -11.45
N SER A 162 5.82 10.57 -12.72
CA SER A 162 4.90 9.54 -13.23
C SER A 162 5.55 8.15 -13.22
N LEU A 163 6.85 8.05 -13.55
CA LEU A 163 7.58 6.79 -13.42
C LEU A 163 7.73 6.36 -11.96
N VAL A 164 7.90 7.31 -11.02
CA VAL A 164 7.93 7.00 -9.58
C VAL A 164 6.63 6.31 -9.16
N ILE A 165 5.46 6.80 -9.60
CA ILE A 165 4.17 6.16 -9.29
C ILE A 165 4.15 4.71 -9.81
N ILE A 166 4.48 4.51 -11.10
CA ILE A 166 4.47 3.19 -11.73
C ILE A 166 5.47 2.25 -11.04
N ALA A 167 6.70 2.70 -10.81
CA ALA A 167 7.74 1.89 -10.20
C ALA A 167 7.46 1.58 -8.72
N ALA A 168 6.86 2.52 -7.98
CA ALA A 168 6.49 2.30 -6.58
C ALA A 168 5.37 1.25 -6.46
N ASN A 169 4.32 1.37 -7.24
CA ASN A 169 3.22 0.40 -7.22
C ASN A 169 3.68 -0.99 -7.73
N SER A 170 4.48 -1.03 -8.79
CA SER A 170 5.05 -2.30 -9.28
C SER A 170 6.01 -2.95 -8.26
N GLY A 171 6.84 -2.13 -7.59
CA GLY A 171 7.75 -2.61 -6.56
C GLY A 171 7.04 -3.08 -5.29
N GLY A 172 5.94 -2.42 -4.92
CA GLY A 172 5.11 -2.83 -3.80
C GLY A 172 4.39 -4.17 -4.03
N ALA A 173 3.97 -4.44 -5.27
CA ALA A 173 3.12 -5.57 -5.59
C ALA A 173 3.78 -6.96 -5.44
N PHE A 174 5.10 -7.07 -5.60
CA PHE A 174 5.80 -8.36 -5.46
C PHE A 174 6.36 -8.64 -4.06
N SER A 175 6.24 -7.69 -3.14
CA SER A 175 6.76 -7.83 -1.78
C SER A 175 5.61 -7.97 -0.78
N PRO A 176 5.73 -8.87 0.23
CA PRO A 176 4.68 -9.01 1.24
C PRO A 176 4.51 -7.78 2.14
N ILE A 177 5.47 -6.83 2.10
CA ILE A 177 5.50 -5.62 2.94
C ILE A 177 5.52 -4.32 2.13
N GLY A 178 5.53 -4.40 0.79
CA GLY A 178 5.73 -3.26 -0.10
C GLY A 178 4.46 -2.49 -0.47
N ASP A 179 3.29 -3.08 -0.22
CA ASP A 179 1.97 -2.44 -0.41
C ASP A 179 1.01 -2.89 0.68
N VAL A 180 0.08 -2.03 1.07
CA VAL A 180 -0.95 -2.38 2.07
C VAL A 180 -1.77 -3.59 1.63
N THR A 181 -2.03 -3.70 0.34
CA THR A 181 -2.79 -4.81 -0.25
C THR A 181 -2.09 -6.16 -0.08
N THR A 182 -0.79 -6.22 -0.33
CA THR A 182 0.00 -7.44 -0.12
C THR A 182 0.15 -7.76 1.36
N ILE A 183 0.30 -6.74 2.22
CA ILE A 183 0.30 -6.90 3.69
C ILE A 183 -0.99 -7.57 4.16
N MET A 184 -2.15 -7.13 3.66
CA MET A 184 -3.46 -7.69 4.03
C MET A 184 -3.60 -9.16 3.61
N LEU A 185 -3.27 -9.47 2.35
CA LEU A 185 -3.30 -10.83 1.82
C LEU A 185 -2.35 -11.77 2.60
N TRP A 186 -1.15 -11.27 2.92
CA TRP A 186 -0.16 -12.02 3.69
C TRP A 186 -0.57 -12.23 5.15
N ASN A 187 -1.16 -11.21 5.81
CA ASN A 187 -1.67 -11.31 7.17
C ASN A 187 -2.79 -12.35 7.28
N LYS A 188 -3.70 -12.37 6.32
CA LYS A 188 -4.77 -13.36 6.23
C LYS A 188 -4.31 -14.77 5.80
N GLY A 189 -3.02 -14.93 5.45
CA GLY A 189 -2.46 -16.20 5.02
C GLY A 189 -2.92 -16.65 3.63
N LEU A 190 -3.40 -15.75 2.78
CA LEU A 190 -3.84 -16.01 1.41
C LEU A 190 -2.66 -16.13 0.45
N ILE A 191 -1.57 -15.44 0.75
CA ILE A 191 -0.27 -15.53 0.07
C ILE A 191 0.84 -15.77 1.09
N THR A 192 1.90 -16.44 0.66
CA THR A 192 3.14 -16.54 1.42
C THR A 192 4.14 -15.47 0.95
N ALA A 193 5.09 -15.12 1.81
CA ALA A 193 6.16 -14.19 1.42
C ALA A 193 7.02 -14.75 0.28
N ALA A 194 7.33 -16.05 0.33
CA ALA A 194 8.10 -16.72 -0.72
C ALA A 194 7.31 -16.80 -2.04
N GLY A 195 6.02 -17.14 -1.97
CA GLY A 195 5.14 -17.26 -3.13
C GLY A 195 5.01 -15.94 -3.89
N VAL A 196 4.67 -14.85 -3.20
CA VAL A 196 4.49 -13.55 -3.86
C VAL A 196 5.80 -13.02 -4.46
N ILE A 197 6.93 -13.21 -3.79
CA ILE A 197 8.23 -12.81 -4.35
C ILE A 197 8.58 -13.65 -5.58
N ALA A 198 8.44 -14.97 -5.52
CA ALA A 198 8.83 -15.85 -6.60
C ALA A 198 7.97 -15.66 -7.86
N GLU A 199 6.65 -15.49 -7.69
CA GLU A 199 5.71 -15.45 -8.82
C GLU A 199 5.47 -14.06 -9.37
N ILE A 200 5.45 -13.03 -8.51
CA ILE A 200 5.08 -11.67 -8.90
C ILE A 200 6.29 -10.78 -9.21
N PHE A 201 7.51 -11.17 -8.85
CA PHE A 201 8.71 -10.37 -9.14
C PHE A 201 8.88 -10.06 -10.63
N ILE A 202 8.87 -11.07 -11.50
CA ILE A 202 9.04 -10.88 -12.94
C ILE A 202 7.88 -10.07 -13.55
N PRO A 203 6.59 -10.38 -13.30
CA PRO A 203 5.48 -9.54 -13.71
C PRO A 203 5.63 -8.07 -13.29
N SER A 204 6.05 -7.82 -12.06
CA SER A 204 6.29 -6.47 -11.53
C SER A 204 7.44 -5.76 -12.22
N VAL A 205 8.55 -6.45 -12.51
CA VAL A 205 9.65 -5.89 -13.29
C VAL A 205 9.20 -5.53 -14.70
N VAL A 206 8.45 -6.40 -15.36
CA VAL A 206 7.92 -6.15 -16.72
C VAL A 206 6.99 -4.93 -16.71
N SER A 207 6.10 -4.83 -15.72
CA SER A 207 5.15 -3.71 -15.59
C SER A 207 5.84 -2.36 -15.32
N MET A 208 7.05 -2.33 -14.79
CA MET A 208 7.88 -1.14 -14.62
C MET A 208 8.77 -0.86 -15.84
N VAL A 209 9.47 -1.88 -16.35
CA VAL A 209 10.46 -1.73 -17.41
C VAL A 209 9.82 -1.28 -18.72
N LEU A 210 8.69 -1.85 -19.10
CA LEU A 210 8.03 -1.49 -20.36
C LEU A 210 7.55 -0.03 -20.39
N PRO A 211 6.86 0.50 -19.36
CA PRO A 211 6.61 1.93 -19.24
C PRO A 211 7.89 2.78 -19.23
N ALA A 212 8.94 2.38 -18.53
CA ALA A 212 10.20 3.12 -18.51
C ALA A 212 10.84 3.23 -19.90
N LEU A 213 10.80 2.15 -20.71
CA LEU A 213 11.24 2.16 -22.10
C LEU A 213 10.48 3.15 -22.98
N ILE A 214 9.17 3.29 -22.75
CA ILE A 214 8.34 4.25 -23.48
C ILE A 214 8.64 5.68 -22.99
N LEU A 215 8.67 5.90 -21.66
CA LEU A 215 8.88 7.22 -21.07
C LEU A 215 10.26 7.80 -21.38
N GLN A 216 11.29 6.97 -21.54
CA GLN A 216 12.62 7.47 -21.93
C GLN A 216 12.64 8.17 -23.28
N THR A 217 11.67 7.88 -24.17
CA THR A 217 11.56 8.55 -25.47
C THR A 217 11.07 9.99 -25.36
N MET A 218 10.39 10.31 -24.26
CA MET A 218 9.90 11.66 -23.94
C MET A 218 11.01 12.56 -23.38
N LEU A 219 12.11 11.98 -22.87
CA LEU A 219 13.23 12.68 -22.25
C LEU A 219 14.39 12.83 -23.24
N LYS A 220 14.53 14.03 -23.81
CA LYS A 220 15.61 14.36 -24.76
C LYS A 220 16.59 15.35 -24.17
N GLY A 221 17.89 15.22 -24.53
CA GLY A 221 18.95 16.13 -24.13
C GLY A 221 19.60 15.81 -22.79
N GLU A 222 20.41 16.73 -22.29
CA GLU A 222 21.12 16.61 -21.02
C GLU A 222 20.34 17.24 -19.86
N LEU A 223 20.64 16.77 -18.66
CA LEU A 223 20.07 17.30 -17.43
C LEU A 223 20.85 18.52 -16.98
N VAL A 224 20.18 19.65 -16.87
CA VAL A 224 20.75 20.84 -16.23
C VAL A 224 20.62 20.65 -14.73
N MET A 225 21.74 20.29 -14.08
CA MET A 225 21.77 20.19 -12.62
C MET A 225 21.86 21.60 -12.01
N PRO A 226 21.06 21.89 -10.95
CA PRO A 226 21.29 23.10 -10.17
C PRO A 226 22.70 23.06 -9.59
N GLU A 227 23.42 24.19 -9.63
CA GLU A 227 24.66 24.34 -8.86
C GLU A 227 24.30 24.16 -7.38
N VAL A 228 24.79 23.06 -6.81
CA VAL A 228 24.54 22.72 -5.39
C VAL A 228 25.39 23.68 -4.57
N SER A 229 24.80 24.76 -4.09
CA SER A 229 25.44 25.57 -3.04
C SER A 229 25.68 24.65 -1.83
N ALA A 230 26.92 24.66 -1.33
CA ALA A 230 27.39 23.77 -0.25
C ALA A 230 26.55 23.86 1.06
N GLN A 231 25.74 24.90 1.18
CA GLN A 231 24.86 25.15 2.34
C GLN A 231 23.55 24.33 2.38
N GLN A 232 23.12 23.68 1.26
CA GLN A 232 21.92 22.84 1.25
C GLN A 232 22.17 21.37 1.66
N ASN A 233 23.38 21.00 1.99
CA ASN A 233 23.74 19.65 2.45
C ASN A 233 23.49 19.40 3.95
N ALA A 234 23.01 20.38 4.68
CA ALA A 234 22.70 20.26 6.09
C ALA A 234 21.23 19.86 6.31
N SER A 235 20.87 18.64 5.97
CA SER A 235 19.85 17.95 6.77
C SER A 235 20.53 17.62 8.10
N VAL A 236 20.21 18.43 9.10
CA VAL A 236 20.81 18.41 10.43
C VAL A 236 20.37 17.15 11.17
N SER A 237 20.96 16.00 10.84
CA SER A 237 21.02 14.94 11.84
C SER A 237 22.37 15.06 12.52
N ASP A 238 22.35 15.21 13.83
CA ASP A 238 23.54 15.30 14.68
C ASP A 238 24.37 13.99 14.64
N PHE A 239 23.87 12.95 13.96
CA PHE A 239 24.49 11.64 13.89
C PHE A 239 25.73 11.60 12.99
N THR A 240 26.75 10.88 13.45
CA THR A 240 27.92 10.53 12.65
C THR A 240 27.53 9.64 11.46
N GLU A 241 28.39 9.56 10.43
CA GLU A 241 28.12 8.69 9.26
C GLU A 241 27.94 7.22 9.65
N GLY A 242 28.67 6.74 10.66
CA GLY A 242 28.52 5.37 11.19
C GLY A 242 27.15 5.16 11.84
N GLN A 243 26.69 6.09 12.67
CA GLN A 243 25.37 6.04 13.30
C GLN A 243 24.23 6.10 12.29
N ARG A 244 24.35 6.93 11.24
CA ARG A 244 23.34 6.97 10.15
C ARG A 244 23.27 5.65 9.41
N LYS A 245 24.40 5.00 9.11
CA LYS A 245 24.43 3.66 8.54
C LYS A 245 23.82 2.62 9.46
N ALA A 246 24.12 2.70 10.77
CA ALA A 246 23.52 1.80 11.75
C ALA A 246 21.98 1.95 11.82
N VAL A 247 21.47 3.17 11.89
CA VAL A 247 20.01 3.46 11.87
C VAL A 247 19.36 2.95 10.58
N PHE A 248 20.00 3.16 9.43
CA PHE A 248 19.52 2.66 8.16
C PHE A 248 19.43 1.12 8.15
N TRP A 249 20.48 0.42 8.54
CA TRP A 249 20.49 -1.05 8.54
C TRP A 249 19.60 -1.66 9.61
N LEU A 250 19.47 -1.02 10.78
CA LEU A 250 18.51 -1.45 11.80
C LEU A 250 17.06 -1.27 11.33
N GLY A 251 16.72 -0.17 10.66
CA GLY A 251 15.38 0.07 10.14
C GLY A 251 15.08 -0.77 8.92
N VAL A 252 15.81 -0.57 7.82
CA VAL A 252 15.57 -1.25 6.54
C VAL A 252 15.85 -2.74 6.63
N GLY A 253 16.97 -3.14 7.25
CA GLY A 253 17.29 -4.55 7.51
C GLY A 253 16.29 -5.20 8.45
N GLY A 254 15.76 -4.44 9.43
CA GLY A 254 14.69 -4.90 10.30
C GLY A 254 13.38 -5.16 9.53
N LEU A 255 13.00 -4.29 8.60
CA LEU A 255 11.82 -4.52 7.74
C LEU A 255 11.98 -5.80 6.91
N ILE A 256 13.15 -6.03 6.32
CA ILE A 256 13.46 -7.26 5.58
C ILE A 256 13.44 -8.50 6.52
N PHE A 257 13.80 -8.33 7.79
CA PHE A 257 13.79 -9.41 8.78
C PHE A 257 12.36 -9.84 9.17
N VAL A 258 11.33 -9.00 9.04
CA VAL A 258 9.96 -9.33 9.48
C VAL A 258 9.39 -10.60 8.84
N PRO A 259 9.48 -10.82 7.51
CA PRO A 259 9.07 -12.09 6.91
C PRO A 259 9.83 -13.32 7.46
N ILE A 260 11.12 -13.16 7.73
CA ILE A 260 11.96 -14.21 8.34
C ILE A 260 11.47 -14.50 9.76
N PHE A 261 11.22 -13.45 10.55
CA PHE A 261 10.67 -13.56 11.91
C PHE A 261 9.35 -14.33 11.92
N LYS A 262 8.41 -13.98 11.02
CA LYS A 262 7.14 -14.71 10.86
C LYS A 262 7.37 -16.20 10.54
N SER A 263 8.30 -16.49 9.64
CA SER A 263 8.60 -17.88 9.24
C SER A 263 9.19 -18.74 10.39
N ILE A 264 9.95 -18.12 11.29
CA ILE A 264 10.57 -18.81 12.43
C ILE A 264 9.60 -18.92 13.60
N THR A 265 8.89 -17.83 13.93
CA THR A 265 8.09 -17.75 15.16
C THR A 265 6.63 -18.11 14.94
N HIS A 266 6.15 -18.12 13.70
CA HIS A 266 4.75 -18.24 13.31
C HIS A 266 3.83 -17.15 13.91
N LEU A 267 4.41 -16.08 14.48
CA LEU A 267 3.66 -14.94 14.99
C LEU A 267 3.20 -14.02 13.85
N PRO A 268 2.10 -13.28 14.04
CA PRO A 268 1.63 -12.32 13.06
C PRO A 268 2.70 -11.26 12.73
N PRO A 269 2.78 -10.77 11.48
CA PRO A 269 3.81 -9.82 11.04
C PRO A 269 3.91 -8.54 11.87
N PHE A 270 2.78 -8.03 12.43
CA PHE A 270 2.80 -6.83 13.25
C PHE A 270 3.67 -6.96 14.50
N VAL A 271 3.80 -8.17 15.06
CA VAL A 271 4.70 -8.42 16.22
C VAL A 271 6.16 -8.22 15.82
N GLY A 272 6.55 -8.71 14.63
CA GLY A 272 7.87 -8.50 14.06
C GLY A 272 8.19 -7.02 13.81
N ILE A 273 7.24 -6.26 13.27
CA ILE A 273 7.41 -4.81 13.06
C ILE A 273 7.59 -4.07 14.40
N LEU A 274 6.78 -4.39 15.41
CA LEU A 274 6.88 -3.76 16.73
C LEU A 274 8.22 -4.10 17.41
N LEU A 275 8.73 -5.31 17.24
CA LEU A 275 10.07 -5.67 17.69
C LEU A 275 11.14 -4.81 17.04
N VAL A 276 11.11 -4.69 15.71
CA VAL A 276 12.06 -3.86 14.94
C VAL A 276 11.97 -2.40 15.36
N LEU A 277 10.75 -1.87 15.51
CA LEU A 277 10.53 -0.51 15.99
C LEU A 277 11.10 -0.30 17.39
N GLY A 278 10.88 -1.22 18.32
CA GLY A 278 11.39 -1.15 19.68
C GLY A 278 12.93 -1.13 19.72
N VAL A 279 13.58 -2.00 18.93
CA VAL A 279 15.04 -2.04 18.80
C VAL A 279 15.60 -0.75 18.19
N LEU A 280 15.01 -0.32 17.07
CA LEU A 280 15.45 0.91 16.38
C LEU A 280 15.27 2.15 17.26
N TRP A 281 14.12 2.26 17.94
CA TRP A 281 13.85 3.34 18.86
C TRP A 281 14.85 3.40 20.00
N THR A 282 15.08 2.26 20.65
CA THR A 282 16.07 2.17 21.73
C THR A 282 17.47 2.56 21.26
N ALA A 283 17.91 2.04 20.10
CA ALA A 283 19.20 2.38 19.52
C ALA A 283 19.35 3.87 19.21
N THR A 284 18.32 4.49 18.63
CA THR A 284 18.34 5.93 18.32
C THR A 284 18.40 6.80 19.59
N GLU A 285 17.69 6.43 20.66
CA GLU A 285 17.79 7.13 21.94
C GLU A 285 19.18 7.02 22.59
N VAL A 286 19.79 5.83 22.52
CA VAL A 286 21.16 5.63 23.00
C VAL A 286 22.16 6.50 22.22
N PHE A 287 22.00 6.58 20.88
CA PHE A 287 22.83 7.45 20.05
C PHE A 287 22.64 8.93 20.39
N TYR A 288 21.40 9.40 20.59
CA TYR A 288 21.14 10.77 21.01
C TYR A 288 21.75 11.11 22.37
N ARG A 289 21.64 10.21 23.35
CA ARG A 289 22.28 10.41 24.67
C ARG A 289 23.80 10.49 24.58
N SER A 290 24.42 9.73 23.67
CA SER A 290 25.88 9.77 23.52
C SER A 290 26.39 11.10 22.94
N LEU A 291 25.55 11.75 22.11
CA LEU A 291 25.88 13.04 21.47
C LEU A 291 25.68 14.24 22.40
N HIS A 292 24.71 14.18 23.32
CA HIS A 292 24.32 15.28 24.20
C HIS A 292 24.73 15.05 25.67
N ARG A 293 25.87 14.42 25.90
CA ARG A 293 26.44 14.29 27.25
C ARG A 293 26.67 15.67 27.85
N GLY A 294 25.68 16.15 28.63
CA GLY A 294 25.76 17.45 29.35
C GLY A 294 24.66 18.45 29.04
N GLN A 295 23.76 18.19 28.11
CA GLN A 295 22.57 19.01 27.88
C GLN A 295 21.29 18.23 28.22
N ASP A 296 20.27 18.95 28.71
CA ASP A 296 19.06 18.41 29.32
C ASP A 296 18.48 17.16 28.71
N ALA A 297 18.33 16.11 29.53
CA ALA A 297 17.69 14.81 29.19
C ALA A 297 16.25 14.97 28.65
N GLU A 298 15.54 16.05 29.01
CA GLU A 298 14.20 16.35 28.49
C GLU A 298 14.14 16.64 26.98
N GLY A 299 15.18 17.25 26.42
CA GLY A 299 15.24 17.53 24.97
C GLY A 299 15.35 16.27 24.12
N THR A 300 15.96 15.21 24.64
CA THR A 300 16.19 13.94 23.94
C THR A 300 14.92 13.08 23.88
N GLN A 301 14.20 13.01 25.00
CA GLN A 301 12.96 12.22 25.13
C GLN A 301 11.82 12.78 24.24
N LYS A 302 11.83 14.09 23.98
CA LYS A 302 10.84 14.76 23.10
C LYS A 302 11.06 14.50 21.61
N ARG A 303 12.24 14.03 21.16
CA ARG A 303 12.55 13.87 19.72
C ARG A 303 11.82 12.71 19.08
N VAL A 304 11.86 11.49 19.65
CA VAL A 304 11.15 10.33 19.06
C VAL A 304 9.64 10.50 19.22
N THR A 305 9.17 11.03 20.35
CA THR A 305 7.75 11.40 20.53
C THR A 305 7.29 12.41 19.47
N LYS A 306 8.16 13.36 19.09
CA LYS A 306 7.89 14.31 18.01
C LYS A 306 7.88 13.65 16.63
N LEU A 307 8.63 12.56 16.42
CA LEU A 307 8.58 11.78 15.17
C LEU A 307 7.26 11.03 15.06
N LEU A 308 6.73 10.48 16.16
CA LEU A 308 5.40 9.85 16.15
C LEU A 308 4.29 10.80 15.72
N SER A 309 4.39 12.09 16.03
CA SER A 309 3.40 13.08 15.58
C SER A 309 3.44 13.37 14.07
N ARG A 310 4.44 12.85 13.34
CA ARG A 310 4.55 12.95 11.88
C ARG A 310 3.98 11.74 11.16
N VAL A 311 3.71 10.66 11.89
CA VAL A 311 3.01 9.50 11.31
C VAL A 311 1.63 9.96 10.84
N ASP A 312 1.26 9.60 9.62
CA ASP A 312 -0.01 10.01 9.03
C ASP A 312 -1.19 9.26 9.66
N MET A 313 -1.65 9.79 10.80
CA MET A 313 -2.82 9.27 11.52
C MET A 313 -4.10 9.36 10.69
N SER A 314 -4.19 10.28 9.72
CA SER A 314 -5.33 10.35 8.81
C SER A 314 -5.43 9.11 7.95
N THR A 315 -4.31 8.64 7.42
CA THR A 315 -4.24 7.39 6.66
C THR A 315 -4.59 6.17 7.52
N ILE A 316 -4.13 6.09 8.76
CA ILE A 316 -4.48 5.00 9.69
C ILE A 316 -6.00 4.98 9.96
N LEU A 317 -6.60 6.13 10.26
CA LEU A 317 -8.05 6.25 10.49
C LEU A 317 -8.88 5.99 9.23
N PHE A 318 -8.38 6.37 8.06
CA PHE A 318 -8.98 6.03 6.79
C PHE A 318 -9.06 4.51 6.60
N PHE A 319 -7.96 3.79 6.82
CA PHE A 319 -7.94 2.34 6.68
C PHE A 319 -8.83 1.66 7.74
N LEU A 320 -8.84 2.13 8.98
CA LEU A 320 -9.77 1.64 9.98
C LEU A 320 -11.24 1.75 9.48
N GLY A 321 -11.63 2.96 9.06
CA GLY A 321 -13.00 3.22 8.62
C GLY A 321 -13.40 2.39 7.42
N ILE A 322 -12.56 2.34 6.38
CA ILE A 322 -12.92 1.65 5.12
C ILE A 322 -12.91 0.12 5.29
N LEU A 323 -11.92 -0.45 5.99
CA LEU A 323 -11.85 -1.91 6.20
C LEU A 323 -13.04 -2.40 7.02
N MET A 324 -13.41 -1.70 8.09
CA MET A 324 -14.58 -2.03 8.90
C MET A 324 -15.91 -1.80 8.17
N ALA A 325 -15.99 -0.84 7.24
CA ALA A 325 -17.18 -0.67 6.40
C ALA A 325 -17.30 -1.82 5.38
N VAL A 326 -16.18 -2.26 4.77
CA VAL A 326 -16.14 -3.41 3.86
C VAL A 326 -16.48 -4.72 4.60
N SER A 327 -16.03 -4.89 5.85
CA SER A 327 -16.42 -6.07 6.64
C SER A 327 -17.92 -6.13 6.89
N CYS A 328 -18.59 -4.99 7.09
CA CYS A 328 -20.05 -4.96 7.17
C CYS A 328 -20.71 -5.44 5.86
N LEU A 329 -20.16 -5.05 4.67
CA LEU A 329 -20.66 -5.59 3.39
C LEU A 329 -20.44 -7.09 3.24
N ALA A 330 -19.38 -7.65 3.81
CA ALA A 330 -19.17 -9.10 3.85
C ALA A 330 -20.25 -9.77 4.71
N GLU A 331 -20.52 -9.26 5.91
CA GLU A 331 -21.51 -9.80 6.84
C GLU A 331 -22.97 -9.75 6.33
N ILE A 332 -23.29 -8.82 5.44
CA ILE A 332 -24.62 -8.81 4.79
C ILE A 332 -24.68 -9.67 3.51
N GLY A 333 -23.61 -10.42 3.18
CA GLY A 333 -23.54 -11.35 2.04
C GLY A 333 -23.46 -10.71 0.67
N VAL A 334 -23.36 -9.38 0.58
CA VAL A 334 -23.29 -8.65 -0.71
C VAL A 334 -21.99 -8.96 -1.46
N LEU A 335 -20.89 -9.05 -0.75
CA LEU A 335 -19.58 -9.37 -1.38
C LEU A 335 -19.58 -10.79 -1.96
N THR A 336 -20.12 -11.76 -1.24
CA THR A 336 -20.26 -13.14 -1.72
C THR A 336 -21.11 -13.20 -2.99
N ALA A 337 -22.23 -12.48 -3.01
CA ALA A 337 -23.11 -12.42 -4.19
C ALA A 337 -22.41 -11.78 -5.39
N LEU A 338 -21.61 -10.73 -5.17
CA LEU A 338 -20.78 -10.10 -6.23
C LEU A 338 -19.73 -11.06 -6.77
N GLY A 339 -19.03 -11.79 -5.89
CA GLY A 339 -18.03 -12.78 -6.29
C GLY A 339 -18.64 -13.90 -7.14
N GLN A 340 -19.79 -14.43 -6.74
CA GLN A 340 -20.54 -15.43 -7.53
C GLN A 340 -20.97 -14.86 -8.88
N GLY A 341 -21.46 -13.63 -8.93
CA GLY A 341 -21.84 -12.95 -10.17
C GLY A 341 -20.67 -12.79 -11.13
N LEU A 342 -19.50 -12.40 -10.62
CA LEU A 342 -18.26 -12.30 -11.42
C LEU A 342 -17.82 -13.68 -11.95
N ASN A 343 -17.85 -14.73 -11.12
CA ASN A 343 -17.50 -16.07 -11.56
C ASN A 343 -18.42 -16.58 -12.68
N VAL A 344 -19.72 -16.33 -12.58
CA VAL A 344 -20.68 -16.68 -13.63
C VAL A 344 -20.42 -15.88 -14.90
N ALA A 345 -20.23 -14.56 -14.78
CA ALA A 345 -20.03 -13.67 -15.93
C ALA A 345 -18.75 -14.00 -16.72
N PHE A 346 -17.70 -14.47 -16.05
CA PHE A 346 -16.39 -14.76 -16.66
C PHE A 346 -16.06 -16.27 -16.70
N ASN A 347 -17.05 -17.14 -16.52
CA ASN A 347 -16.90 -18.61 -16.55
C ASN A 347 -15.77 -19.12 -15.63
N GLY A 348 -15.58 -18.52 -14.47
CA GLY A 348 -14.52 -18.88 -13.52
C GLY A 348 -13.09 -18.55 -13.98
N ASN A 349 -12.91 -17.74 -15.02
CA ASN A 349 -11.58 -17.34 -15.47
C ASN A 349 -10.98 -16.30 -14.53
N HIS A 350 -10.14 -16.74 -13.60
CA HIS A 350 -9.54 -15.91 -12.58
C HIS A 350 -8.58 -14.83 -13.12
N TYR A 351 -7.95 -15.06 -14.29
CA TYR A 351 -7.13 -14.03 -14.96
C TYR A 351 -7.98 -12.85 -15.42
N LEU A 352 -9.16 -13.11 -15.99
CA LEU A 352 -10.07 -12.04 -16.41
C LEU A 352 -10.68 -11.33 -15.21
N VAL A 353 -11.12 -12.07 -14.20
CA VAL A 353 -11.71 -11.49 -12.97
C VAL A 353 -10.71 -10.58 -12.29
N THR A 354 -9.51 -11.05 -11.98
CA THR A 354 -8.48 -10.24 -11.31
C THR A 354 -7.97 -9.11 -12.20
N GLY A 355 -7.86 -9.33 -13.50
CA GLY A 355 -7.49 -8.30 -14.47
C GLY A 355 -8.49 -7.13 -14.49
N ILE A 356 -9.80 -7.41 -14.47
CA ILE A 356 -10.84 -6.38 -14.38
C ILE A 356 -10.82 -5.69 -13.01
N ILE A 357 -10.64 -6.45 -11.93
CA ILE A 357 -10.49 -5.91 -10.58
C ILE A 357 -9.33 -4.91 -10.54
N GLY A 358 -8.19 -5.22 -11.16
CA GLY A 358 -7.06 -4.30 -11.23
C GLY A 358 -7.33 -3.05 -12.07
N VAL A 359 -8.14 -3.13 -13.12
CA VAL A 359 -8.62 -1.92 -13.83
C VAL A 359 -9.51 -1.08 -12.92
N LEU A 360 -10.38 -1.69 -12.14
CA LEU A 360 -11.19 -0.99 -11.15
C LEU A 360 -10.33 -0.35 -10.06
N SER A 361 -9.19 -0.96 -9.69
CA SER A 361 -8.21 -0.39 -8.76
C SER A 361 -7.61 0.94 -9.23
N SER A 362 -7.68 1.26 -10.51
CA SER A 362 -7.28 2.57 -11.00
C SER A 362 -8.24 3.71 -10.63
N ILE A 363 -9.50 3.38 -10.37
CA ILE A 363 -10.57 4.32 -10.03
C ILE A 363 -10.82 4.31 -8.53
N VAL A 364 -10.77 3.11 -7.96
CA VAL A 364 -11.08 2.78 -6.57
C VAL A 364 -9.76 2.48 -5.86
N ASP A 365 -9.53 3.07 -4.69
CA ASP A 365 -8.31 2.78 -3.90
C ASP A 365 -8.12 1.25 -3.76
N ASN A 366 -6.89 0.78 -3.94
CA ASN A 366 -6.54 -0.64 -4.00
C ASN A 366 -6.91 -1.40 -2.70
N VAL A 367 -6.83 -0.76 -1.55
CA VAL A 367 -7.02 -1.40 -0.23
C VAL A 367 -8.47 -1.87 -0.01
N PRO A 368 -9.52 -1.02 -0.14
CA PRO A 368 -10.90 -1.48 0.00
C PRO A 368 -11.29 -2.49 -1.08
N LEU A 369 -10.67 -2.40 -2.26
CA LEU A 369 -10.93 -3.36 -3.33
C LEU A 369 -10.44 -4.77 -2.97
N VAL A 370 -9.20 -4.89 -2.46
CA VAL A 370 -8.64 -6.18 -2.00
C VAL A 370 -9.41 -6.69 -0.79
N ALA A 371 -9.77 -5.82 0.17
CA ALA A 371 -10.62 -6.21 1.30
C ALA A 371 -11.97 -6.80 0.82
N GLY A 372 -12.59 -6.15 -0.18
CA GLY A 372 -13.79 -6.65 -0.82
C GLY A 372 -13.58 -8.03 -1.44
N CYS A 373 -12.50 -8.23 -2.19
CA CYS A 373 -12.19 -9.54 -2.80
C CYS A 373 -11.97 -10.63 -1.73
N MET A 374 -11.32 -10.32 -0.61
CA MET A 374 -11.15 -11.25 0.50
C MET A 374 -12.49 -11.68 1.12
N GLY A 375 -13.48 -10.80 1.12
CA GLY A 375 -14.85 -11.11 1.54
C GLY A 375 -15.72 -11.79 0.47
N MET A 376 -15.34 -11.68 -0.82
CA MET A 376 -16.05 -12.28 -1.94
C MET A 376 -15.79 -13.78 -2.09
N TYR A 377 -14.53 -14.18 -1.84
CA TYR A 377 -14.04 -15.51 -2.19
C TYR A 377 -13.47 -16.25 -0.98
N PRO A 378 -13.94 -17.49 -0.72
CA PRO A 378 -13.36 -18.34 0.31
C PRO A 378 -12.03 -18.94 -0.18
N VAL A 379 -11.14 -19.22 0.77
CA VAL A 379 -9.91 -19.96 0.49
C VAL A 379 -10.23 -21.42 0.26
N ALA A 380 -9.73 -21.98 -0.85
CA ALA A 380 -9.86 -23.41 -1.15
C ALA A 380 -8.64 -24.19 -0.66
N ALA A 381 -8.80 -25.49 -0.46
CA ALA A 381 -7.68 -26.37 -0.11
C ALA A 381 -6.68 -26.57 -1.28
N VAL A 382 -7.17 -26.52 -2.51
CA VAL A 382 -6.40 -26.75 -3.75
C VAL A 382 -6.92 -25.88 -4.91
N GLY A 383 -6.11 -25.69 -5.93
CA GLY A 383 -6.46 -24.96 -7.14
C GLY A 383 -6.23 -23.45 -7.05
N ASP A 384 -6.86 -22.71 -7.95
CA ASP A 384 -6.62 -21.28 -8.15
C ASP A 384 -6.94 -20.40 -6.91
N MET A 385 -7.84 -20.88 -6.05
CA MET A 385 -8.27 -20.20 -4.82
C MET A 385 -7.55 -20.70 -3.57
N ALA A 386 -6.57 -21.61 -3.72
CA ALA A 386 -5.73 -22.05 -2.60
C ALA A 386 -4.77 -20.94 -2.15
N VAL A 387 -4.13 -21.13 -1.00
CA VAL A 387 -3.00 -20.29 -0.59
C VAL A 387 -1.93 -20.31 -1.69
N ASP A 388 -1.43 -19.12 -2.06
CA ASP A 388 -0.54 -18.92 -3.22
C ASP A 388 -1.16 -19.33 -4.56
N GLY A 389 -2.49 -19.52 -4.63
CA GLY A 389 -3.19 -19.79 -5.86
C GLY A 389 -3.21 -18.60 -6.83
N ILE A 390 -3.54 -18.89 -8.10
CA ILE A 390 -3.52 -17.89 -9.18
C ILE A 390 -4.33 -16.63 -8.81
N PHE A 391 -5.50 -16.81 -8.21
CA PHE A 391 -6.38 -15.69 -7.87
C PHE A 391 -5.71 -14.72 -6.90
N TRP A 392 -5.15 -15.22 -5.79
CA TRP A 392 -4.59 -14.37 -4.74
C TRP A 392 -3.28 -13.72 -5.15
N GLN A 393 -2.41 -14.46 -5.84
CA GLN A 393 -1.16 -13.93 -6.38
C GLN A 393 -1.41 -12.85 -7.43
N LEU A 394 -2.29 -13.15 -8.39
CA LEU A 394 -2.62 -12.19 -9.44
C LEU A 394 -3.44 -11.01 -8.91
N LEU A 395 -4.26 -11.19 -7.87
CA LEU A 395 -4.94 -10.09 -7.18
C LEU A 395 -3.94 -9.13 -6.55
N ALA A 396 -2.89 -9.64 -5.87
CA ALA A 396 -1.82 -8.81 -5.32
C ALA A 396 -1.16 -7.93 -6.39
N TYR A 397 -0.82 -8.54 -7.53
CA TYR A 397 -0.28 -7.83 -8.68
C TYR A 397 -1.27 -6.81 -9.26
N CYS A 398 -2.48 -7.27 -9.61
CA CYS A 398 -3.46 -6.46 -10.32
C CYS A 398 -3.95 -5.27 -9.49
N ALA A 399 -4.19 -5.46 -8.20
CA ALA A 399 -4.61 -4.37 -7.32
C ALA A 399 -3.50 -3.33 -7.12
N GLY A 400 -2.26 -3.77 -6.86
CA GLY A 400 -1.13 -2.88 -6.64
C GLY A 400 -0.75 -2.11 -7.91
N VAL A 401 -0.42 -2.82 -8.99
CA VAL A 401 0.02 -2.20 -10.26
C VAL A 401 -1.10 -1.42 -10.94
N GLY A 402 -2.34 -1.93 -10.84
CA GLY A 402 -3.54 -1.32 -11.41
C GLY A 402 -3.77 0.12 -10.94
N GLY A 403 -3.44 0.41 -9.68
CA GLY A 403 -3.49 1.76 -9.12
C GLY A 403 -2.63 2.81 -9.84
N SER A 404 -1.70 2.38 -10.72
CA SER A 404 -0.88 3.30 -11.53
C SER A 404 -1.57 3.78 -12.80
N MET A 405 -2.64 3.14 -13.25
CA MET A 405 -3.28 3.49 -14.54
C MET A 405 -3.94 4.85 -14.51
N LEU A 406 -4.52 5.24 -13.37
CA LEU A 406 -4.97 6.61 -13.14
C LEU A 406 -4.24 7.17 -11.91
N ILE A 407 -3.92 8.46 -11.94
CA ILE A 407 -3.13 9.10 -10.86
C ILE A 407 -3.83 9.08 -9.50
N ILE A 408 -5.14 8.89 -9.48
CA ILE A 408 -5.97 8.81 -8.27
C ILE A 408 -6.14 7.38 -7.75
N GLY A 409 -5.68 6.38 -8.49
CA GLY A 409 -5.91 4.96 -8.17
C GLY A 409 -5.03 4.40 -7.05
N SER A 410 -4.06 5.15 -6.57
CA SER A 410 -3.23 4.74 -5.43
C SER A 410 -2.84 5.93 -4.56
N ALA A 411 -2.56 5.67 -3.28
CA ALA A 411 -2.06 6.69 -2.36
C ALA A 411 -0.77 7.37 -2.88
N ALA A 412 0.13 6.61 -3.49
CA ALA A 412 1.33 7.10 -4.15
C ALA A 412 0.99 8.12 -5.25
N GLY A 413 0.03 7.79 -6.12
CA GLY A 413 -0.41 8.66 -7.20
C GLY A 413 -0.99 9.98 -6.70
N VAL A 414 -1.88 9.93 -5.71
CA VAL A 414 -2.54 11.12 -5.13
C VAL A 414 -1.52 12.07 -4.51
N VAL A 415 -0.55 11.54 -3.75
CA VAL A 415 0.49 12.36 -3.12
C VAL A 415 1.42 12.98 -4.17
N VAL A 416 1.86 12.21 -5.15
CA VAL A 416 2.70 12.72 -6.25
C VAL A 416 1.97 13.79 -7.05
N MET A 417 0.68 13.60 -7.33
CA MET A 417 -0.19 14.60 -7.97
C MET A 417 -0.18 15.93 -7.21
N GLY A 418 -0.35 15.88 -5.90
CA GLY A 418 -0.34 17.07 -5.04
C GLY A 418 1.03 17.73 -4.97
N LEU A 419 2.09 16.95 -4.75
CA LEU A 419 3.45 17.44 -4.65
C LEU A 419 3.94 18.07 -5.96
N GLU A 420 3.78 17.43 -7.10
CA GLU A 420 4.28 17.90 -8.39
C GLU A 420 3.26 18.69 -9.20
N LYS A 421 2.07 18.94 -8.65
CA LYS A 421 0.97 19.65 -9.32
C LYS A 421 0.63 19.05 -10.69
N ILE A 422 0.70 17.73 -10.82
CA ILE A 422 0.30 17.00 -12.02
C ILE A 422 -1.22 17.01 -12.09
N THR A 423 -1.80 17.44 -13.20
CA THR A 423 -3.25 17.40 -13.35
C THR A 423 -3.73 16.01 -13.78
N PHE A 424 -4.91 15.61 -13.33
CA PHE A 424 -5.54 14.35 -13.73
C PHE A 424 -5.60 14.20 -15.26
N GLY A 425 -6.04 15.25 -15.97
CA GLY A 425 -6.17 15.23 -17.42
C GLY A 425 -4.82 15.06 -18.15
N TRP A 426 -3.73 15.67 -17.64
CA TRP A 426 -2.41 15.49 -18.23
C TRP A 426 -1.92 14.04 -18.05
N TYR A 427 -2.07 13.48 -16.83
CA TYR A 427 -1.67 12.11 -16.55
C TYR A 427 -2.46 11.12 -17.39
N MET A 428 -3.78 11.28 -17.46
CA MET A 428 -4.65 10.44 -18.27
C MET A 428 -4.27 10.44 -19.75
N LYS A 429 -3.93 11.61 -20.31
CA LYS A 429 -3.55 11.74 -21.72
C LYS A 429 -2.18 11.17 -22.05
N HIS A 430 -1.19 11.32 -21.14
CA HIS A 430 0.22 11.01 -21.46
C HIS A 430 0.74 9.74 -20.81
N ILE A 431 0.21 9.35 -19.64
CA ILE A 431 0.78 8.30 -18.80
C ILE A 431 -0.13 7.08 -18.67
N SER A 432 -1.45 7.28 -18.53
CA SER A 432 -2.39 6.20 -18.23
C SER A 432 -2.31 5.02 -19.22
N TRP A 433 -2.20 5.29 -20.51
CA TRP A 433 -2.09 4.25 -21.52
C TRP A 433 -0.75 3.50 -21.42
N ILE A 434 0.35 4.19 -21.02
CA ILE A 434 1.68 3.60 -20.82
C ILE A 434 1.63 2.66 -19.60
N ALA A 435 1.02 3.11 -18.51
CA ALA A 435 0.81 2.29 -17.31
C ALA A 435 -0.08 1.08 -17.62
N PHE A 436 -1.14 1.26 -18.41
CA PHE A 436 -2.02 0.17 -18.84
C PHE A 436 -1.28 -0.88 -19.68
N VAL A 437 -0.42 -0.47 -20.60
CA VAL A 437 0.43 -1.39 -21.38
C VAL A 437 1.36 -2.18 -20.46
N GLY A 438 2.00 -1.53 -19.48
CA GLY A 438 2.83 -2.21 -18.47
C GLY A 438 2.02 -3.20 -17.63
N TYR A 439 0.83 -2.80 -17.19
CA TYR A 439 -0.10 -3.63 -16.44
C TYR A 439 -0.47 -4.92 -17.19
N LEU A 440 -0.91 -4.81 -18.45
CA LEU A 440 -1.26 -5.97 -19.27
C LEU A 440 -0.05 -6.86 -19.55
N ALA A 441 1.11 -6.27 -19.83
CA ALA A 441 2.33 -7.05 -20.07
C ALA A 441 2.74 -7.88 -18.83
N GLY A 442 2.54 -7.35 -17.62
CA GLY A 442 2.77 -8.10 -16.40
C GLY A 442 1.79 -9.26 -16.22
N ILE A 443 0.49 -9.09 -16.52
CA ILE A 443 -0.49 -10.19 -16.50
C ILE A 443 -0.08 -11.29 -17.51
N VAL A 444 0.30 -10.90 -18.73
CA VAL A 444 0.75 -11.85 -19.74
C VAL A 444 2.02 -12.58 -19.29
N SER A 445 2.98 -11.88 -18.67
CA SER A 445 4.19 -12.51 -18.14
C SER A 445 3.88 -13.46 -16.98
N TYR A 446 2.92 -13.14 -16.11
CA TYR A 446 2.46 -14.01 -15.03
C TYR A 446 1.80 -15.28 -15.61
N TRP A 447 0.90 -15.13 -16.59
CA TRP A 447 0.28 -16.25 -17.29
C TRP A 447 1.32 -17.18 -17.92
N PHE A 448 2.34 -16.61 -18.58
CA PHE A 448 3.42 -17.36 -19.17
C PHE A 448 4.22 -18.16 -18.13
N ILE A 449 4.58 -17.53 -17.01
CA ILE A 449 5.30 -18.15 -15.90
C ILE A 449 4.49 -19.34 -15.34
N ARG A 450 3.22 -19.10 -15.02
CA ARG A 450 2.35 -20.15 -14.46
C ARG A 450 2.14 -21.31 -15.44
N THR A 451 1.97 -21.03 -16.73
CA THR A 451 1.69 -22.05 -17.72
C THR A 451 2.92 -22.89 -18.08
N PHE A 452 4.12 -22.29 -18.10
CA PHE A 452 5.31 -22.96 -18.61
C PHE A 452 6.36 -23.30 -17.56
N LEU A 453 6.42 -22.59 -16.44
CA LEU A 453 7.42 -22.81 -15.39
C LEU A 453 6.84 -23.53 -14.15
N TYR A 454 5.57 -23.32 -13.83
CA TYR A 454 4.87 -23.94 -12.70
C TYR A 454 3.80 -24.96 -13.14
N ALA A 455 3.73 -25.31 -14.43
CA ALA A 455 2.89 -26.41 -14.91
C ALA A 455 3.52 -27.76 -14.49
N VAL A 456 3.25 -28.18 -13.23
CA VAL A 456 3.50 -29.53 -12.74
C VAL A 456 2.19 -30.13 -12.26
#